data_dc8374ea1a4773819739d8fe18e7add0
#
_entry.id   dc8374ea1a4773819739d8fe18e7add0
#
_cell.length_a   1.000
_cell.length_b   1.000
_cell.length_c   1.000
_cell.angle_alpha   90.00
_cell.angle_beta   90.00
_cell.angle_gamma   90.00
#
_symmetry.space_group_name_H-M   'P 1'
#
loop_
_entity.id
_entity.type
_entity.pdbx_description
1 polymer ?
#
loop_
_entity_poly.entity_id
_entity_poly.type
_entity_poly.pdbx_seq_one_letter_code
_entity_poly.pdbx_strand_id
1 'polypeptide(L)'
;MQTQVQKLLVILVLLTVLVGCSRKKDKFLSRNFHAITAEYNTLFNGRQAFEQGRDALIEGYQDNFWAILPIERLDSPDFVPLPGEAIDPSFKIAEEKAVKAIQKHSMEINGTERNPQIDEAFMLLGKARYYDLRFLRALEAF
;
A
#
# COMPACT_ATOMS: atom_id res chain seq x y z
N MET A 1 -46.80 20.84 6.06
CA MET A 1 -45.60 21.67 6.26
C MET A 1 -44.43 20.89 6.86
N GLN A 2 -44.65 20.09 7.90
CA GLN A 2 -43.64 19.33 8.62
C GLN A 2 -42.85 18.32 7.73
N THR A 3 -43.54 17.61 6.82
CA THR A 3 -42.92 16.67 5.88
C THR A 3 -42.01 17.31 4.83
N GLN A 4 -42.28 18.54 4.42
CA GLN A 4 -41.44 19.27 3.47
C GLN A 4 -40.18 19.76 4.14
N VAL A 5 -40.28 20.24 5.38
CA VAL A 5 -39.11 20.67 6.19
C VAL A 5 -38.20 19.48 6.47
N GLN A 6 -38.74 18.30 6.80
CA GLN A 6 -37.96 17.09 6.98
C GLN A 6 -37.24 16.66 5.68
N LYS A 7 -37.89 16.70 4.53
CA LYS A 7 -37.25 16.39 3.23
C LYS A 7 -36.12 17.37 2.93
N LEU A 8 -36.32 18.66 3.21
CA LEU A 8 -35.31 19.70 3.00
C LEU A 8 -34.09 19.48 3.91
N LEU A 9 -34.32 19.12 5.18
CA LEU A 9 -33.28 18.79 6.15
C LEU A 9 -32.47 17.56 5.71
N VAL A 10 -33.13 16.50 5.24
CA VAL A 10 -32.46 15.29 4.72
C VAL A 10 -31.61 15.61 3.49
N ILE A 11 -32.14 16.41 2.55
CA ILE A 11 -31.38 16.84 1.37
C ILE A 11 -30.17 17.70 1.76
N LEU A 12 -30.34 18.61 2.73
CA LEU A 12 -29.25 19.44 3.22
C LEU A 12 -28.14 18.61 3.88
N VAL A 13 -28.50 17.61 4.69
CA VAL A 13 -27.55 16.66 5.30
C VAL A 13 -26.89 15.82 4.22
N LEU A 14 -27.63 15.35 3.21
CA LEU A 14 -27.03 14.59 2.09
C LEU A 14 -26.04 15.44 1.29
N LEU A 15 -26.35 16.71 1.03
CA LEU A 15 -25.48 17.66 0.35
C LEU A 15 -24.20 17.97 1.15
N THR A 16 -24.27 18.02 2.47
CA THR A 16 -23.07 18.22 3.31
C THR A 16 -22.13 17.01 3.31
N VAL A 17 -22.67 15.81 3.17
CA VAL A 17 -21.88 14.55 3.06
C VAL A 17 -21.17 14.44 1.71
N LEU A 18 -21.71 15.08 0.65
CA LEU A 18 -21.10 15.11 -0.69
C LEU A 18 -19.90 16.06 -0.83
N VAL A 19 -19.61 16.91 0.17
CA VAL A 19 -18.38 17.72 0.21
C VAL A 19 -17.20 16.79 0.50
N GLY A 20 -16.77 16.08 -0.54
CA GLY A 20 -15.75 15.05 -0.47
C GLY A 20 -14.45 15.52 0.19
N CYS A 21 -13.82 14.63 0.91
CA CYS A 21 -12.50 14.84 1.50
C CYS A 21 -11.47 15.11 0.39
N SER A 22 -11.00 16.34 0.30
CA SER A 22 -10.03 16.75 -0.70
C SER A 22 -8.60 16.45 -0.24
N ARG A 23 -7.80 15.79 -1.06
CA ARG A 23 -6.36 15.54 -0.82
C ARG A 23 -5.52 16.84 -0.78
N LYS A 24 -6.05 17.94 -1.32
CA LYS A 24 -5.36 19.24 -1.41
C LYS A 24 -5.54 20.14 -0.19
N LYS A 25 -6.37 19.74 0.78
CA LYS A 25 -6.68 20.54 1.96
C LYS A 25 -6.24 19.83 3.23
N ASP A 26 -5.34 20.47 3.98
CA ASP A 26 -4.86 19.96 5.28
C ASP A 26 -5.93 20.18 6.37
N LYS A 27 -7.00 19.39 6.30
CA LYS A 27 -8.07 19.37 7.30
C LYS A 27 -8.05 18.07 8.07
N PHE A 28 -8.32 18.13 9.37
CA PHE A 28 -8.38 16.98 10.26
C PHE A 28 -9.22 15.82 9.70
N LEU A 29 -10.44 16.09 9.23
CA LEU A 29 -11.31 15.07 8.63
C LEU A 29 -10.73 14.48 7.36
N SER A 30 -10.10 15.29 6.50
CA SER A 30 -9.49 14.83 5.26
C SER A 30 -8.31 13.90 5.54
N ARG A 31 -7.42 14.29 6.43
CA ARG A 31 -6.27 13.46 6.84
C ARG A 31 -6.70 12.12 7.40
N ASN A 32 -7.62 12.13 8.38
CA ASN A 32 -8.11 10.89 8.99
C ASN A 32 -8.83 9.99 7.99
N PHE A 33 -9.66 10.55 7.11
CA PHE A 33 -10.33 9.78 6.07
C PHE A 33 -9.32 9.08 5.15
N HIS A 34 -8.32 9.80 4.65
CA HIS A 34 -7.31 9.22 3.77
C HIS A 34 -6.42 8.22 4.51
N ALA A 35 -6.04 8.50 5.77
CA ALA A 35 -5.26 7.57 6.58
C ALA A 35 -6.01 6.26 6.85
N ILE A 36 -7.23 6.34 7.34
CA ILE A 36 -8.06 5.16 7.65
C ILE A 36 -8.34 4.35 6.37
N THR A 37 -8.70 5.03 5.29
CA THR A 37 -9.02 4.33 4.03
C THR A 37 -7.77 3.68 3.41
N ALA A 38 -6.60 4.33 3.49
CA ALA A 38 -5.35 3.73 3.06
C ALA A 38 -5.02 2.48 3.87
N GLU A 39 -5.07 2.59 5.19
CA GLU A 39 -4.71 1.51 6.13
C GLU A 39 -5.62 0.29 5.97
N TYR A 40 -6.92 0.46 6.19
CA TYR A 40 -7.83 -0.69 6.32
C TYR A 40 -8.32 -1.28 5.01
N ASN A 41 -8.37 -0.49 3.92
CA ASN A 41 -8.88 -1.01 2.65
C ASN A 41 -7.78 -1.36 1.65
N THR A 42 -6.63 -0.70 1.73
CA THR A 42 -5.61 -0.85 0.70
C THR A 42 -4.36 -1.53 1.24
N LEU A 43 -3.74 -0.97 2.27
CA LEU A 43 -2.49 -1.50 2.83
C LEU A 43 -2.69 -2.82 3.57
N PHE A 44 -3.80 -2.98 4.27
CA PHE A 44 -4.12 -4.25 4.93
C PHE A 44 -4.10 -5.42 3.93
N ASN A 45 -4.83 -5.28 2.81
CA ASN A 45 -4.86 -6.32 1.77
C ASN A 45 -3.50 -6.50 1.08
N GLY A 46 -2.73 -5.41 0.93
CA GLY A 46 -1.37 -5.47 0.39
C GLY A 46 -0.40 -6.22 1.32
N ARG A 47 -0.46 -5.93 2.62
CA ARG A 47 0.34 -6.65 3.63
C ARG A 47 -0.02 -8.13 3.69
N GLN A 48 -1.30 -8.45 3.65
CA GLN A 48 -1.75 -9.85 3.64
C GLN A 48 -1.21 -10.61 2.42
N ALA A 49 -1.26 -10.01 1.23
CA ALA A 49 -0.68 -10.62 0.03
C ALA A 49 0.85 -10.76 0.17
N PHE A 50 1.53 -9.74 0.69
CA PHE A 50 2.97 -9.79 0.93
C PHE A 50 3.35 -10.92 1.89
N GLU A 51 2.66 -11.07 3.02
CA GLU A 51 2.91 -12.14 4.00
C GLU A 51 2.70 -13.52 3.37
N GLN A 52 1.65 -13.70 2.56
CA GLN A 52 1.41 -14.95 1.84
C GLN A 52 2.57 -15.31 0.90
N GLY A 53 3.08 -14.35 0.13
CA GLY A 53 4.23 -14.57 -0.76
C GLY A 53 5.50 -14.88 0.03
N ARG A 54 5.77 -14.13 1.10
CA ARG A 54 6.93 -14.37 1.97
C ARG A 54 6.88 -15.74 2.64
N ASP A 55 5.74 -16.12 3.19
CA ASP A 55 5.59 -17.41 3.87
C ASP A 55 5.78 -18.57 2.88
N ALA A 56 5.25 -18.44 1.65
CA ALA A 56 5.48 -19.41 0.58
C ALA A 56 6.97 -19.54 0.21
N LEU A 57 7.71 -18.44 0.16
CA LEU A 57 9.17 -18.47 -0.06
C LEU A 57 9.90 -19.18 1.09
N ILE A 58 9.54 -18.90 2.34
CA ILE A 58 10.16 -19.51 3.51
C ILE A 58 9.86 -21.00 3.57
N GLU A 59 8.65 -21.43 3.26
CA GLU A 59 8.24 -22.85 3.24
C GLU A 59 8.91 -23.61 2.09
N GLY A 60 9.14 -22.97 0.96
CA GLY A 60 9.82 -23.56 -0.20
C GLY A 60 11.33 -23.63 -0.06
N TYR A 61 11.93 -22.88 0.85
CA TYR A 61 13.38 -22.79 1.00
C TYR A 61 13.95 -23.97 1.77
N GLN A 62 15.03 -24.58 1.24
CA GLN A 62 15.79 -25.64 1.92
C GLN A 62 17.15 -25.12 2.38
N ASP A 63 17.36 -25.12 3.70
CA ASP A 63 18.62 -24.73 4.30
C ASP A 63 19.75 -25.69 3.89
N ASN A 64 20.83 -25.16 3.33
CA ASN A 64 22.05 -25.89 3.11
C ASN A 64 23.02 -25.70 4.28
N PHE A 65 22.99 -26.61 5.24
CA PHE A 65 23.85 -26.55 6.45
C PHE A 65 25.35 -26.73 6.19
N TRP A 66 25.75 -27.05 4.97
CA TRP A 66 27.16 -27.13 4.56
C TRP A 66 27.69 -25.81 4.00
N ALA A 67 26.84 -24.81 3.84
CA ALA A 67 27.17 -23.48 3.39
C ALA A 67 26.86 -22.44 4.47
N ILE A 68 27.34 -21.20 4.27
CA ILE A 68 26.93 -20.08 5.12
C ILE A 68 25.45 -19.84 4.86
N LEU A 69 24.64 -19.94 5.92
CA LEU A 69 23.20 -19.69 5.81
C LEU A 69 22.95 -18.22 5.52
N PRO A 70 22.08 -17.88 4.58
CA PRO A 70 21.70 -16.52 4.29
C PRO A 70 20.86 -15.92 5.43
N ILE A 71 20.95 -14.61 5.62
CA ILE A 71 20.13 -13.87 6.58
C ILE A 71 18.65 -13.91 6.15
N GLU A 72 18.43 -13.74 4.84
CA GLU A 72 17.10 -13.86 4.22
C GLU A 72 17.04 -15.10 3.35
N ARG A 73 15.96 -15.87 3.47
CA ARG A 73 15.73 -17.08 2.68
C ARG A 73 15.23 -16.73 1.29
N LEU A 74 16.09 -16.07 0.53
CA LEU A 74 15.86 -15.73 -0.86
C LEU A 74 16.80 -16.55 -1.73
N ASP A 75 16.25 -17.38 -2.60
CA ASP A 75 17.02 -17.97 -3.68
C ASP A 75 17.32 -16.87 -4.69
N SER A 76 18.59 -16.51 -4.81
CA SER A 76 19.02 -15.62 -5.87
C SER A 76 19.23 -16.47 -7.14
N PRO A 77 18.31 -16.43 -8.10
CA PRO A 77 18.52 -17.16 -9.34
C PRO A 77 19.74 -16.58 -10.07
N ASP A 78 20.46 -17.45 -10.81
CA ASP A 78 21.54 -17.03 -11.72
C ASP A 78 21.05 -16.06 -12.81
N PHE A 79 19.74 -15.91 -12.92
CA PHE A 79 19.05 -15.04 -13.84
C PHE A 79 18.46 -13.82 -13.11
N VAL A 80 18.92 -12.64 -13.47
CA VAL A 80 18.31 -11.38 -13.01
C VAL A 80 17.06 -11.13 -13.83
N PRO A 81 15.85 -11.11 -13.20
CA PRO A 81 14.64 -10.84 -13.94
C PRO A 81 14.67 -9.45 -14.59
N LEU A 82 14.07 -9.35 -15.76
CA LEU A 82 13.98 -8.09 -16.47
C LEU A 82 13.24 -7.04 -15.63
N PRO A 83 13.70 -5.78 -15.62
CA PRO A 83 13.05 -4.72 -14.87
C PRO A 83 11.59 -4.57 -15.33
N GLY A 84 10.65 -4.76 -14.42
CA GLY A 84 9.25 -4.44 -14.64
C GLY A 84 8.25 -5.59 -14.51
N GLU A 85 8.66 -6.84 -14.61
CA GLU A 85 7.77 -7.98 -14.42
C GLU A 85 7.88 -8.55 -13.01
N ALA A 86 6.73 -8.67 -12.32
CA ALA A 86 6.66 -9.39 -11.06
C ALA A 86 6.70 -10.89 -11.32
N ILE A 87 7.55 -11.61 -10.58
CA ILE A 87 7.72 -13.06 -10.68
C ILE A 87 6.62 -13.77 -9.91
N ASP A 88 6.34 -13.30 -8.70
CA ASP A 88 5.33 -13.88 -7.83
C ASP A 88 4.03 -13.05 -7.82
N PRO A 89 2.87 -13.68 -8.04
CA PRO A 89 1.58 -12.98 -8.07
C PRO A 89 1.23 -12.33 -6.73
N SER A 90 1.69 -12.85 -5.59
CA SER A 90 1.42 -12.30 -4.26
C SER A 90 2.16 -10.98 -4.08
N PHE A 91 3.43 -10.91 -4.46
CA PHE A 91 4.19 -9.65 -4.44
C PHE A 91 3.68 -8.64 -5.45
N LYS A 92 3.18 -9.09 -6.60
CA LYS A 92 2.51 -8.21 -7.55
C LYS A 92 1.27 -7.55 -6.95
N ILE A 93 0.42 -8.34 -6.28
CA ILE A 93 -0.76 -7.80 -5.58
C ILE A 93 -0.35 -6.81 -4.50
N ALA A 94 0.68 -7.13 -3.70
CA ALA A 94 1.20 -6.24 -2.66
C ALA A 94 1.69 -4.91 -3.26
N GLU A 95 2.45 -4.95 -4.35
CA GLU A 95 2.91 -3.78 -5.09
C GLU A 95 1.73 -2.94 -5.62
N GLU A 96 0.76 -3.56 -6.29
CA GLU A 96 -0.41 -2.87 -6.82
C GLU A 96 -1.20 -2.15 -5.71
N LYS A 97 -1.35 -2.78 -4.54
CA LYS A 97 -2.02 -2.17 -3.38
C LYS A 97 -1.21 -1.02 -2.79
N ALA A 98 0.10 -1.16 -2.67
CA ALA A 98 0.98 -0.08 -2.20
C ALA A 98 0.93 1.12 -3.14
N VAL A 99 1.10 0.90 -4.44
CA VAL A 99 1.00 1.95 -5.48
C VAL A 99 -0.38 2.62 -5.44
N LYS A 100 -1.45 1.85 -5.31
CA LYS A 100 -2.81 2.37 -5.19
C LYS A 100 -2.98 3.26 -3.95
N ALA A 101 -2.39 2.87 -2.81
CA ALA A 101 -2.42 3.68 -1.59
C ALA A 101 -1.73 5.02 -1.81
N ILE A 102 -0.52 5.02 -2.37
CA ILE A 102 0.25 6.23 -2.70
C ILE A 102 -0.55 7.12 -3.65
N GLN A 103 -1.03 6.59 -4.77
CA GLN A 103 -1.72 7.38 -5.78
C GLN A 103 -3.04 7.99 -5.31
N LYS A 104 -3.80 7.26 -4.47
CA LYS A 104 -5.15 7.69 -4.05
C LYS A 104 -5.17 8.46 -2.75
N HIS A 105 -4.22 8.21 -1.86
CA HIS A 105 -4.29 8.69 -0.49
C HIS A 105 -3.12 9.60 -0.07
N SER A 106 -2.10 9.79 -0.92
CA SER A 106 -1.06 10.79 -0.68
C SER A 106 -1.68 12.19 -0.59
N MET A 107 -1.24 12.93 0.42
CA MET A 107 -1.65 14.31 0.72
C MET A 107 -0.41 15.19 0.81
N GLU A 108 0.32 15.33 -0.28
CA GLU A 108 1.44 16.24 -0.36
C GLU A 108 0.93 17.69 -0.38
N ILE A 109 1.20 18.41 0.69
CA ILE A 109 0.79 19.81 0.87
C ILE A 109 2.01 20.62 1.29
N ASN A 110 2.36 21.62 0.49
CA ASN A 110 3.53 22.47 0.70
C ASN A 110 4.85 21.67 0.84
N GLY A 111 5.04 20.62 0.03
CA GLY A 111 6.23 19.77 0.05
C GLY A 111 6.33 18.82 1.26
N THR A 112 5.23 18.63 1.98
CA THR A 112 5.17 17.73 3.13
C THR A 112 4.00 16.77 2.96
N GLU A 113 4.29 15.46 3.09
CA GLU A 113 3.24 14.44 3.14
C GLU A 113 2.48 14.53 4.47
N ARG A 114 1.15 14.62 4.40
CA ARG A 114 0.26 14.76 5.56
C ARG A 114 -0.46 13.49 5.95
N ASN A 115 -0.43 12.48 5.10
CA ASN A 115 -0.99 11.17 5.41
C ASN A 115 0.11 10.24 5.94
N PRO A 116 0.09 9.88 7.24
CA PRO A 116 1.13 9.06 7.86
C PRO A 116 1.20 7.63 7.28
N GLN A 117 0.17 7.18 6.56
CA GLN A 117 0.14 5.84 5.97
C GLN A 117 0.93 5.73 4.66
N ILE A 118 1.41 6.84 4.13
CA ILE A 118 2.15 6.83 2.86
C ILE A 118 3.57 6.28 3.05
N ASP A 119 4.19 6.52 4.19
CA ASP A 119 5.49 5.92 4.53
C ASP A 119 5.38 4.39 4.59
N GLU A 120 4.31 3.88 5.20
CA GLU A 120 4.00 2.44 5.22
C GLU A 120 3.73 1.88 3.81
N ALA A 121 3.12 2.66 2.94
CA ALA A 121 2.88 2.27 1.56
C ALA A 121 4.19 2.16 0.77
N PHE A 122 5.12 3.10 0.91
CA PHE A 122 6.45 3.03 0.31
C PHE A 122 7.27 1.86 0.86
N MET A 123 7.20 1.64 2.17
CA MET A 123 7.86 0.50 2.80
C MET A 123 7.32 -0.84 2.27
N LEU A 124 6.01 -0.98 2.13
CA LEU A 124 5.39 -2.17 1.55
C LEU A 124 5.80 -2.36 0.09
N LEU A 125 5.84 -1.27 -0.69
CA LEU A 125 6.27 -1.26 -2.09
C LEU A 125 7.72 -1.75 -2.24
N GLY A 126 8.62 -1.19 -1.42
CA GLY A 126 10.03 -1.59 -1.41
C GLY A 126 10.22 -3.05 -1.02
N LYS A 127 9.54 -3.50 0.05
CA LYS A 127 9.58 -4.90 0.49
C LYS A 127 9.04 -5.86 -0.58
N ALA A 128 7.89 -5.56 -1.19
CA ALA A 128 7.31 -6.41 -2.23
C ALA A 128 8.27 -6.58 -3.41
N ARG A 129 8.91 -5.50 -3.86
CA ARG A 129 9.90 -5.54 -4.94
C ARG A 129 11.19 -6.26 -4.54
N TYR A 130 11.62 -6.10 -3.29
CA TYR A 130 12.82 -6.76 -2.76
C TYR A 130 12.64 -8.29 -2.74
N TYR A 131 11.55 -8.79 -2.16
CA TYR A 131 11.27 -10.22 -2.11
C TYR A 131 10.96 -10.83 -3.48
N ASP A 132 10.54 -10.00 -4.43
CA ASP A 132 10.36 -10.37 -5.83
C ASP A 132 11.67 -10.24 -6.66
N LEU A 133 12.83 -10.10 -5.99
CA LEU A 133 14.18 -10.01 -6.54
C LEU A 133 14.42 -8.80 -7.47
N ARG A 134 13.54 -7.82 -7.48
CA ARG A 134 13.66 -6.59 -8.27
C ARG A 134 14.36 -5.49 -7.47
N PHE A 135 15.62 -5.74 -7.09
CA PHE A 135 16.37 -4.92 -6.13
C PHE A 135 16.52 -3.45 -6.53
N LEU A 136 16.78 -3.16 -7.80
CA LEU A 136 16.88 -1.77 -8.28
C LEU A 136 15.57 -1.02 -8.10
N ARG A 137 14.44 -1.68 -8.40
CA ARG A 137 13.11 -1.10 -8.18
C ARG A 137 12.74 -0.96 -6.70
N ALA A 138 13.26 -1.86 -5.87
CA ALA A 138 13.08 -1.73 -4.42
C ALA A 138 13.81 -0.50 -3.87
N LEU A 139 15.05 -0.24 -4.31
CA LEU A 139 15.81 0.95 -3.92
C LEU A 139 15.12 2.27 -4.30
N GLU A 140 14.37 2.30 -5.40
CA GLU A 140 13.60 3.49 -5.78
C GLU A 140 12.43 3.78 -4.82
N ALA A 141 11.98 2.78 -4.05
CA ALA A 141 10.86 2.90 -3.14
C ALA A 141 11.29 3.19 -1.70
N PHE A 142 12.50 2.80 -1.30
CA PHE A 142 13.08 3.10 0.01
C PHE A 142 13.73 4.49 0.04
#